data_26bb88f76ab9188eebb7fef5414b6c3f
#
_entry.id   26bb88f76ab9188eebb7fef5414b6c3f
#
_cell.length_a   1.000
_cell.length_b   1.000
_cell.length_c   1.000
_cell.angle_alpha   90.00
_cell.angle_beta   90.00
_cell.angle_gamma   90.00
#
_symmetry.space_group_name_H-M   'P 1'
#
loop_
_entity.id
_entity.type
_entity.pdbx_description
1 polymer ?
#
loop_
_entity_poly.entity_id
_entity_poly.type
_entity_poly.pdbx_seq_one_letter_code
_entity_poly.pdbx_strand_id
1 'polypeptide(L)'
;MSQLQRKILFPTAVYFKDVANSKELNKYLFKEIKKWRKADPEGEKKTNSGFGWHSKTDMDKRKEYKPLIDELFQMAYECNKDYGISGKLGLGNMWANINPTYSYNKTHTHPNSMWSGVYYIKVPKNSGKLFLEDPRPGPNTYMPRREEGLPEQLWRVCAYEPLEGRMIFFPSWLPHGVDINMNTDKGEKNWRISVSYNFIQI
;
A
#
# COMPACT_ATOMS: atom_id res chain seq x y z
N MET A 1 13.95 -11.36 -43.88
CA MET A 1 12.70 -10.89 -43.25
C MET A 1 13.08 -9.97 -42.11
N SER A 2 12.53 -8.77 -42.04
CA SER A 2 12.77 -7.87 -40.91
C SER A 2 12.11 -8.44 -39.65
N GLN A 3 12.87 -8.53 -38.54
CA GLN A 3 12.34 -9.03 -37.27
C GLN A 3 11.49 -7.94 -36.61
N LEU A 4 10.31 -8.28 -36.12
CA LEU A 4 9.44 -7.37 -35.35
C LEU A 4 10.19 -6.90 -34.08
N GLN A 5 10.31 -5.58 -33.90
CA GLN A 5 10.92 -4.97 -32.72
C GLN A 5 9.83 -4.39 -31.83
N ARG A 6 9.99 -4.56 -30.50
CA ARG A 6 9.08 -4.03 -29.49
C ARG A 6 9.81 -3.16 -28.49
N LYS A 7 9.25 -2.00 -28.18
CA LYS A 7 9.68 -1.14 -27.06
C LYS A 7 8.53 -0.97 -26.08
N ILE A 8 8.83 -0.99 -24.78
CA ILE A 8 7.88 -0.65 -23.73
C ILE A 8 8.19 0.78 -23.31
N LEU A 9 7.18 1.66 -23.40
CA LEU A 9 7.30 3.07 -23.06
C LEU A 9 6.44 3.37 -21.83
N PHE A 10 6.94 4.26 -20.97
CA PHE A 10 6.25 4.75 -19.76
C PHE A 10 5.89 3.63 -18.78
N PRO A 11 6.86 2.76 -18.41
CA PRO A 11 6.60 1.75 -17.39
C PRO A 11 6.35 2.41 -16.02
N THR A 12 5.45 1.83 -15.24
CA THR A 12 5.22 2.21 -13.85
C THR A 12 5.90 1.18 -12.94
N ALA A 13 6.87 1.60 -12.13
CA ALA A 13 7.53 0.70 -11.20
C ALA A 13 6.69 0.55 -9.93
N VAL A 14 6.55 -0.70 -9.46
CA VAL A 14 5.97 -1.06 -8.17
C VAL A 14 6.98 -1.97 -7.46
N TYR A 15 7.33 -1.63 -6.23
CA TYR A 15 8.36 -2.32 -5.48
C TYR A 15 7.78 -3.12 -4.32
N PHE A 16 8.35 -4.29 -4.08
CA PHE A 16 7.96 -5.21 -3.01
C PHE A 16 9.18 -5.59 -2.18
N LYS A 17 9.04 -5.58 -0.86
CA LYS A 17 10.09 -6.06 0.05
C LYS A 17 9.45 -6.76 1.24
N ASP A 18 9.89 -7.97 1.53
CA ASP A 18 9.51 -8.69 2.73
C ASP A 18 10.53 -8.41 3.83
N VAL A 19 10.05 -7.86 4.96
CA VAL A 19 10.90 -7.48 6.08
C VAL A 19 11.43 -8.73 6.79
N ALA A 20 12.73 -8.82 6.96
CA ALA A 20 13.34 -9.88 7.74
C ALA A 20 12.84 -9.82 9.21
N ASN A 21 12.60 -10.99 9.82
CA ASN A 21 12.08 -11.09 11.18
C ASN A 21 10.74 -10.35 11.42
N SER A 22 9.94 -10.17 10.38
CA SER A 22 8.67 -9.45 10.43
C SER A 22 7.70 -9.96 11.50
N LYS A 23 7.79 -11.23 11.91
CA LYS A 23 6.91 -11.79 12.95
C LYS A 23 7.04 -11.05 14.29
N GLU A 24 8.26 -10.79 14.75
CA GLU A 24 8.48 -10.06 16.00
C GLU A 24 8.10 -8.59 15.87
N LEU A 25 8.46 -7.95 14.75
CA LEU A 25 8.06 -6.59 14.45
C LEU A 25 6.52 -6.46 14.41
N ASN A 26 5.83 -7.35 13.72
CA ASN A 26 4.38 -7.34 13.60
C ASN A 26 3.69 -7.55 14.95
N LYS A 27 4.18 -8.46 15.79
CA LYS A 27 3.67 -8.66 17.14
C LYS A 27 3.80 -7.40 18.01
N TYR A 28 4.93 -6.72 17.92
CA TYR A 28 5.16 -5.44 18.60
C TYR A 28 4.21 -4.35 18.07
N LEU A 29 4.18 -4.14 16.74
CA LEU A 29 3.34 -3.11 16.11
C LEU A 29 1.85 -3.35 16.37
N PHE A 30 1.40 -4.60 16.30
CA PHE A 30 0.02 -4.95 16.64
C PHE A 30 -0.37 -4.49 18.06
N LYS A 31 0.49 -4.73 19.03
CA LYS A 31 0.28 -4.30 20.42
C LYS A 31 0.19 -2.78 20.53
N GLU A 32 1.11 -2.04 19.90
CA GLU A 32 1.15 -0.58 19.99
C GLU A 32 -0.04 0.07 19.26
N ILE A 33 -0.43 -0.45 18.08
CA ILE A 33 -1.61 0.03 17.36
C ILE A 33 -2.91 -0.23 18.14
N LYS A 34 -3.03 -1.38 18.81
CA LYS A 34 -4.17 -1.64 19.69
C LYS A 34 -4.25 -0.67 20.86
N LYS A 35 -3.12 -0.33 21.48
CA LYS A 35 -3.06 0.70 22.53
C LYS A 35 -3.53 2.03 22.00
N TRP A 36 -3.04 2.42 20.82
CA TRP A 36 -3.43 3.68 20.18
C TRP A 36 -4.93 3.71 19.90
N ARG A 37 -5.48 2.67 19.25
CA ARG A 37 -6.92 2.57 19.02
C ARG A 37 -7.75 2.64 20.31
N LYS A 38 -7.27 2.05 21.41
CA LYS A 38 -7.95 2.12 22.71
C LYS A 38 -7.95 3.55 23.28
N ALA A 39 -6.87 4.30 23.07
CA ALA A 39 -6.74 5.69 23.50
C ALA A 39 -7.49 6.68 22.60
N ASP A 40 -7.66 6.34 21.32
CA ASP A 40 -8.36 7.14 20.31
C ASP A 40 -9.28 6.22 19.48
N PRO A 41 -10.43 5.80 20.04
CA PRO A 41 -11.32 4.84 19.38
C PRO A 41 -12.01 5.39 18.13
N GLU A 42 -12.22 6.70 18.05
CA GLU A 42 -12.83 7.36 16.89
C GLU A 42 -11.87 7.44 15.70
N GLY A 43 -10.59 7.70 15.95
CA GLY A 43 -9.61 7.92 14.90
C GLY A 43 -9.98 9.04 13.95
N GLU A 44 -9.50 8.97 12.70
CA GLU A 44 -9.89 9.89 11.64
C GLU A 44 -10.92 9.27 10.69
N LYS A 45 -12.01 9.99 10.44
CA LYS A 45 -13.01 9.60 9.43
C LYS A 45 -12.55 10.01 8.05
N LYS A 46 -12.47 9.05 7.13
CA LYS A 46 -12.07 9.28 5.74
C LYS A 46 -13.23 8.98 4.79
N THR A 47 -13.38 9.80 3.77
CA THR A 47 -14.45 9.67 2.77
C THR A 47 -14.21 8.56 1.76
N ASN A 48 -12.95 8.13 1.61
CA ASN A 48 -12.55 7.08 0.69
C ASN A 48 -12.51 5.68 1.31
N SER A 49 -12.80 5.53 2.61
CA SER A 49 -12.82 4.23 3.28
C SER A 49 -14.16 3.96 3.93
N GLY A 50 -14.58 2.69 3.93
CA GLY A 50 -15.76 2.20 4.64
C GLY A 50 -15.36 1.30 5.82
N PHE A 51 -16.08 1.41 6.95
CA PHE A 51 -16.03 0.51 8.09
C PHE A 51 -14.63 0.17 8.63
N GLY A 52 -13.82 1.12 8.95
CA GLY A 52 -12.50 0.86 9.50
C GLY A 52 -12.11 1.88 10.54
N TRP A 53 -11.08 1.57 11.32
CA TRP A 53 -10.40 2.55 12.14
C TRP A 53 -9.15 3.02 11.41
N HIS A 54 -8.99 4.33 11.30
CA HIS A 54 -7.84 5.01 10.73
C HIS A 54 -7.23 5.88 11.83
N SER A 55 -5.96 5.69 12.14
CA SER A 55 -5.29 6.55 13.12
C SER A 55 -5.11 7.97 12.59
N LYS A 56 -4.69 8.88 13.45
CA LYS A 56 -4.10 10.16 13.01
C LYS A 56 -2.90 9.87 12.12
N THR A 57 -2.57 10.83 11.25
CA THR A 57 -1.52 10.70 10.23
C THR A 57 -0.12 11.07 10.73
N ASP A 58 0.06 11.18 12.05
CA ASP A 58 1.28 11.57 12.76
C ASP A 58 2.09 10.37 13.30
N MET A 59 1.89 9.18 12.76
CA MET A 59 2.56 7.97 13.21
C MET A 59 4.09 8.04 13.09
N ASP A 60 4.58 8.78 12.10
CA ASP A 60 6.00 9.07 11.88
C ASP A 60 6.66 9.86 13.02
N LYS A 61 5.88 10.62 13.79
CA LYS A 61 6.36 11.42 14.94
C LYS A 61 6.38 10.64 16.24
N ARG A 62 5.91 9.40 16.25
CA ARG A 62 5.77 8.55 17.43
C ARG A 62 6.94 7.58 17.54
N LYS A 63 7.67 7.67 18.65
CA LYS A 63 8.92 6.90 18.89
C LYS A 63 8.73 5.38 18.82
N GLU A 64 7.57 4.88 19.25
CA GLU A 64 7.24 3.46 19.25
C GLU A 64 7.21 2.83 17.85
N TYR A 65 7.06 3.63 16.78
CA TYR A 65 7.05 3.13 15.40
C TYR A 65 8.39 3.25 14.67
N LYS A 66 9.43 3.75 15.37
CA LYS A 66 10.77 3.90 14.79
C LYS A 66 11.30 2.64 14.10
N PRO A 67 11.15 1.41 14.65
CA PRO A 67 11.66 0.22 13.98
C PRO A 67 11.06 0.01 12.58
N LEU A 68 9.77 0.30 12.39
CA LEU A 68 9.15 0.24 11.06
C LEU A 68 9.61 1.41 10.18
N ILE A 69 9.72 2.61 10.73
CA ILE A 69 10.17 3.80 10.00
C ILE A 69 11.56 3.58 9.39
N ASP A 70 12.48 2.96 10.12
CA ASP A 70 13.83 2.68 9.63
C ASP A 70 13.81 1.73 8.41
N GLU A 71 12.98 0.69 8.45
CA GLU A 71 12.77 -0.23 7.31
C GLU A 71 12.15 0.48 6.10
N LEU A 72 11.18 1.39 6.35
CA LEU A 72 10.54 2.16 5.28
C LEU A 72 11.53 3.10 4.59
N PHE A 73 12.40 3.80 5.35
CA PHE A 73 13.43 4.66 4.76
C PHE A 73 14.45 3.85 3.96
N GLN A 74 14.89 2.70 4.46
CA GLN A 74 15.79 1.84 3.72
C GLN A 74 15.19 1.47 2.36
N MET A 75 13.94 0.99 2.32
CA MET A 75 13.28 0.65 1.07
C MET A 75 13.10 1.88 0.17
N ALA A 76 12.70 3.02 0.72
CA ALA A 76 12.50 4.24 -0.06
C ALA A 76 13.80 4.71 -0.74
N TYR A 77 14.95 4.61 -0.08
CA TYR A 77 16.25 4.90 -0.69
C TYR A 77 16.63 3.90 -1.78
N GLU A 78 16.35 2.61 -1.58
CA GLU A 78 16.57 1.58 -2.60
C GLU A 78 15.71 1.87 -3.85
N CYS A 79 14.43 2.20 -3.68
CA CYS A 79 13.53 2.57 -4.77
C CYS A 79 14.00 3.83 -5.52
N ASN A 80 14.43 4.87 -4.79
CA ASN A 80 14.96 6.07 -5.42
C ASN A 80 16.20 5.79 -6.25
N LYS A 81 17.13 4.98 -5.74
CA LYS A 81 18.33 4.61 -6.44
C LYS A 81 18.02 3.85 -7.75
N ASP A 82 17.09 2.91 -7.70
CA ASP A 82 16.65 2.14 -8.86
C ASP A 82 15.94 3.03 -9.90
N TYR A 83 15.12 3.95 -9.43
CA TYR A 83 14.35 4.86 -10.28
C TYR A 83 15.16 6.06 -10.79
N GLY A 84 16.41 6.21 -10.36
CA GLY A 84 17.29 7.33 -10.74
C GLY A 84 16.90 8.67 -10.11
N ILE A 85 16.22 8.66 -8.96
CA ILE A 85 15.82 9.87 -8.22
C ILE A 85 16.92 10.23 -7.23
N SER A 86 17.39 11.49 -7.29
CA SER A 86 18.33 12.06 -6.31
C SER A 86 17.60 12.94 -5.30
N GLY A 87 18.27 13.23 -4.18
CA GLY A 87 17.78 14.14 -3.14
C GLY A 87 17.40 13.45 -1.84
N LYS A 88 17.05 14.26 -0.85
CA LYS A 88 16.66 13.78 0.47
C LYS A 88 15.18 13.38 0.48
N LEU A 89 14.90 12.37 1.27
CA LEU A 89 13.55 11.87 1.50
C LEU A 89 13.04 12.23 2.89
N GLY A 90 11.77 12.55 2.98
CA GLY A 90 11.04 12.70 4.24
C GLY A 90 9.75 11.91 4.21
N LEU A 91 9.28 11.45 5.38
CA LEU A 91 7.91 11.00 5.54
C LEU A 91 6.99 12.22 5.57
N GLY A 92 6.07 12.31 4.61
CA GLY A 92 5.05 13.35 4.59
C GLY A 92 3.94 13.06 5.60
N ASN A 93 3.53 11.82 5.66
CA ASN A 93 2.59 11.29 6.65
C ASN A 93 2.63 9.76 6.72
N MET A 94 2.15 9.22 7.84
CA MET A 94 2.09 7.79 8.10
C MET A 94 0.95 7.48 9.05
N TRP A 95 0.21 6.41 8.83
CA TRP A 95 -0.94 6.04 9.67
C TRP A 95 -1.21 4.55 9.69
N ALA A 96 -1.86 4.10 10.76
CA ALA A 96 -2.33 2.74 10.90
C ALA A 96 -3.78 2.60 10.48
N ASN A 97 -4.11 1.46 9.87
CA ASN A 97 -5.45 1.05 9.51
C ASN A 97 -5.81 -0.25 10.22
N ILE A 98 -7.00 -0.32 10.81
CA ILE A 98 -7.63 -1.57 11.26
C ILE A 98 -8.92 -1.73 10.46
N ASN A 99 -8.93 -2.70 9.57
CA ASN A 99 -9.99 -2.95 8.61
C ASN A 99 -10.71 -4.27 8.95
N PRO A 100 -11.84 -4.22 9.70
CA PRO A 100 -12.67 -5.40 9.95
C PRO A 100 -13.44 -5.84 8.70
N THR A 101 -14.31 -6.84 8.82
CA THR A 101 -15.21 -7.30 7.75
C THR A 101 -15.92 -6.12 7.09
N TYR A 102 -16.04 -6.17 5.76
CA TYR A 102 -16.63 -5.15 4.87
C TYR A 102 -15.88 -3.83 4.74
N SER A 103 -14.73 -3.69 5.38
CA SER A 103 -13.86 -2.53 5.14
C SER A 103 -13.21 -2.57 3.76
N TYR A 104 -13.12 -1.41 3.13
CA TYR A 104 -12.49 -1.21 1.82
C TYR A 104 -11.90 0.19 1.71
N ASN A 105 -11.10 0.43 0.67
CA ASN A 105 -10.72 1.78 0.26
C ASN A 105 -11.06 1.97 -1.22
N LYS A 106 -11.80 3.05 -1.52
CA LYS A 106 -12.09 3.46 -2.91
C LYS A 106 -10.83 3.85 -3.63
N THR A 107 -10.84 3.78 -4.95
CA THR A 107 -9.75 4.27 -5.79
C THR A 107 -9.46 5.75 -5.49
N HIS A 108 -8.18 6.06 -5.26
CA HIS A 108 -7.69 7.39 -4.96
C HIS A 108 -6.21 7.51 -5.30
N THR A 109 -5.66 8.73 -5.19
CA THR A 109 -4.24 9.05 -5.31
C THR A 109 -3.80 9.87 -4.09
N HIS A 110 -2.50 10.08 -3.92
CA HIS A 110 -1.95 10.92 -2.86
C HIS A 110 -1.23 12.15 -3.43
N PRO A 111 -1.94 13.27 -3.66
CA PRO A 111 -1.33 14.51 -4.14
C PRO A 111 -0.20 15.00 -3.21
N ASN A 112 0.80 15.67 -3.78
CA ASN A 112 1.96 16.24 -3.09
C ASN A 112 2.89 15.19 -2.43
N SER A 113 2.75 13.93 -2.79
CA SER A 113 3.66 12.86 -2.37
C SER A 113 4.37 12.26 -3.57
N MET A 114 5.56 11.73 -3.37
CA MET A 114 6.36 11.08 -4.40
C MET A 114 6.10 9.57 -4.43
N TRP A 115 6.29 8.92 -3.28
CA TRP A 115 6.00 7.50 -3.08
C TRP A 115 4.88 7.31 -2.07
N SER A 116 4.00 6.40 -2.36
CA SER A 116 3.00 5.86 -1.43
C SER A 116 3.22 4.38 -1.22
N GLY A 117 2.73 3.87 -0.11
CA GLY A 117 2.83 2.44 0.09
C GLY A 117 2.08 1.93 1.31
N VAL A 118 2.21 0.63 1.50
CA VAL A 118 1.57 -0.10 2.59
C VAL A 118 2.53 -1.15 3.16
N TYR A 119 2.50 -1.32 4.48
CA TYR A 119 3.11 -2.43 5.21
C TYR A 119 2.03 -3.24 5.91
N TYR A 120 2.06 -4.56 5.76
CA TYR A 120 1.05 -5.45 6.33
C TYR A 120 1.51 -6.08 7.65
N ILE A 121 0.75 -5.81 8.70
CA ILE A 121 1.02 -6.33 10.05
C ILE A 121 0.24 -7.61 10.32
N LYS A 122 -1.04 -7.63 9.93
CA LYS A 122 -1.92 -8.78 10.12
C LYS A 122 -2.85 -8.92 8.91
N VAL A 123 -2.90 -10.14 8.37
CA VAL A 123 -3.64 -10.43 7.14
C VAL A 123 -4.49 -11.69 7.32
N PRO A 124 -5.76 -11.56 7.73
CA PRO A 124 -6.69 -12.68 7.72
C PRO A 124 -6.99 -13.15 6.29
N LYS A 125 -7.38 -14.40 6.16
CA LYS A 125 -7.81 -14.95 4.87
C LYS A 125 -8.97 -14.13 4.30
N ASN A 126 -8.97 -13.90 2.98
CA ASN A 126 -9.99 -13.12 2.26
C ASN A 126 -10.15 -11.67 2.77
N SER A 127 -9.10 -11.04 3.25
CA SER A 127 -9.17 -9.69 3.81
C SER A 127 -9.06 -8.54 2.80
N GLY A 128 -9.15 -8.84 1.50
CA GLY A 128 -9.11 -7.86 0.41
C GLY A 128 -7.69 -7.56 -0.08
N LYS A 129 -7.55 -7.33 -1.39
CA LYS A 129 -6.29 -7.06 -2.10
C LYS A 129 -6.06 -5.57 -2.26
N LEU A 130 -4.80 -5.15 -2.31
CA LEU A 130 -4.44 -3.87 -2.89
C LEU A 130 -4.56 -3.99 -4.41
N PHE A 131 -5.26 -3.09 -5.06
CA PHE A 131 -5.28 -2.98 -6.51
C PHE A 131 -4.73 -1.63 -6.97
N LEU A 132 -4.03 -1.67 -8.10
CA LEU A 132 -3.47 -0.52 -8.80
C LEU A 132 -4.09 -0.45 -10.19
N GLU A 133 -4.49 0.75 -10.63
CA GLU A 133 -5.16 0.94 -11.92
C GLU A 133 -4.26 1.69 -12.90
N ASP A 134 -4.31 1.30 -14.17
CA ASP A 134 -3.62 2.04 -15.25
C ASP A 134 -4.21 3.47 -15.35
N PRO A 135 -3.42 4.52 -15.10
CA PRO A 135 -3.90 5.89 -15.08
C PRO A 135 -4.14 6.48 -16.48
N ARG A 136 -3.72 5.77 -17.53
CA ARG A 136 -3.80 6.28 -18.90
C ARG A 136 -5.25 6.20 -19.41
N PRO A 137 -5.80 7.24 -20.00
CA PRO A 137 -7.20 7.24 -20.48
C PRO A 137 -7.41 6.31 -21.67
N GLY A 138 -6.42 6.14 -22.55
CA GLY A 138 -6.54 5.32 -23.75
C GLY A 138 -6.95 3.87 -23.50
N PRO A 139 -6.24 3.12 -22.63
CA PRO A 139 -6.63 1.76 -22.25
C PRO A 139 -8.03 1.65 -21.64
N ASN A 140 -8.51 2.73 -21.01
CA ASN A 140 -9.86 2.77 -20.43
C ASN A 140 -10.96 3.08 -21.44
N THR A 141 -10.61 3.67 -22.57
CA THR A 141 -11.57 4.03 -23.64
C THR A 141 -11.86 2.85 -24.55
N TYR A 142 -10.85 2.05 -24.87
CA TYR A 142 -10.98 0.91 -25.75
C TYR A 142 -10.13 -0.27 -25.28
N MET A 143 -10.78 -1.38 -24.96
CA MET A 143 -10.15 -2.62 -24.56
C MET A 143 -10.43 -3.71 -25.60
N PRO A 144 -9.49 -3.98 -26.52
CA PRO A 144 -9.62 -5.09 -27.45
C PRO A 144 -9.68 -6.43 -26.69
N ARG A 145 -10.36 -7.42 -27.26
CA ARG A 145 -10.27 -8.79 -26.76
C ARG A 145 -8.81 -9.24 -26.80
N ARG A 146 -8.36 -9.85 -25.73
CA ARG A 146 -6.97 -10.29 -25.55
C ARG A 146 -6.95 -11.78 -25.25
N GLU A 147 -5.86 -12.43 -25.64
CA GLU A 147 -5.61 -13.83 -25.29
C GLU A 147 -5.29 -14.00 -23.82
N GLU A 148 -5.47 -15.20 -23.29
CA GLU A 148 -5.05 -15.56 -21.95
C GLU A 148 -3.52 -15.49 -21.80
N GLY A 149 -3.03 -15.26 -20.57
CA GLY A 149 -1.58 -15.23 -20.30
C GLY A 149 -0.89 -13.91 -20.66
N LEU A 150 -1.65 -12.82 -20.81
CA LEU A 150 -1.05 -11.51 -21.05
C LEU A 150 -0.11 -11.09 -19.92
N PRO A 151 1.09 -10.54 -20.24
CA PRO A 151 2.00 -10.01 -19.23
C PRO A 151 1.36 -8.93 -18.37
N GLU A 152 1.64 -8.93 -17.07
CA GLU A 152 1.04 -8.03 -16.08
C GLU A 152 1.14 -6.54 -16.47
N GLN A 153 2.27 -6.13 -17.07
CA GLN A 153 2.47 -4.75 -17.54
C GLN A 153 1.48 -4.29 -18.64
N LEU A 154 0.66 -5.18 -19.13
CA LEU A 154 -0.41 -4.88 -20.10
C LEU A 154 -1.81 -4.95 -19.49
N TRP A 155 -1.92 -5.23 -18.19
CA TRP A 155 -3.18 -5.26 -17.50
C TRP A 155 -3.66 -3.83 -17.18
N ARG A 156 -4.97 -3.67 -17.15
CA ARG A 156 -5.59 -2.42 -16.70
C ARG A 156 -5.60 -2.27 -15.18
N VAL A 157 -5.76 -3.37 -14.49
CA VAL A 157 -5.78 -3.45 -13.03
C VAL A 157 -4.87 -4.58 -12.59
N CYS A 158 -3.95 -4.27 -11.70
CA CYS A 158 -3.07 -5.24 -11.04
C CYS A 158 -3.48 -5.36 -9.58
N ALA A 159 -3.81 -6.55 -9.11
CA ALA A 159 -4.24 -6.80 -7.74
C ALA A 159 -3.22 -7.68 -7.01
N TYR A 160 -2.81 -7.25 -5.83
CA TYR A 160 -1.76 -7.88 -5.03
C TYR A 160 -2.32 -8.43 -3.72
N GLU A 161 -2.07 -9.72 -3.49
CA GLU A 161 -2.42 -10.35 -2.22
C GLU A 161 -1.65 -9.70 -1.06
N PRO A 162 -2.33 -9.32 0.01
CA PRO A 162 -1.65 -8.85 1.20
C PRO A 162 -0.89 -10.01 1.85
N LEU A 163 0.35 -9.77 2.26
CA LEU A 163 1.19 -10.72 2.99
C LEU A 163 1.78 -10.06 4.24
N GLU A 164 1.68 -10.72 5.38
CA GLU A 164 2.25 -10.21 6.64
C GLU A 164 3.76 -10.01 6.51
N GLY A 165 4.25 -8.83 6.89
CA GLY A 165 5.64 -8.44 6.76
C GLY A 165 6.05 -7.88 5.41
N ARG A 166 5.13 -7.79 4.45
CA ARG A 166 5.40 -7.20 3.12
C ARG A 166 5.20 -5.70 3.11
N MET A 167 6.17 -5.00 2.55
CA MET A 167 6.06 -3.61 2.12
C MET A 167 5.79 -3.55 0.62
N ILE A 168 4.92 -2.64 0.20
CA ILE A 168 4.68 -2.32 -1.20
C ILE A 168 4.85 -0.81 -1.37
N PHE A 169 5.66 -0.40 -2.36
CA PHE A 169 5.86 0.99 -2.75
C PHE A 169 5.43 1.20 -4.20
N PHE A 170 4.76 2.31 -4.45
CA PHE A 170 4.32 2.73 -5.79
C PHE A 170 4.29 4.25 -5.88
N PRO A 171 4.35 4.83 -7.10
CA PRO A 171 4.23 6.26 -7.27
C PRO A 171 2.90 6.80 -6.73
N SER A 172 2.94 7.89 -5.98
CA SER A 172 1.76 8.43 -5.30
C SER A 172 0.64 8.90 -6.24
N TRP A 173 0.98 9.19 -7.48
CA TRP A 173 0.03 9.54 -8.53
C TRP A 173 -0.73 8.35 -9.11
N LEU A 174 -0.28 7.11 -8.85
CA LEU A 174 -0.91 5.90 -9.37
C LEU A 174 -2.25 5.65 -8.67
N PRO A 175 -3.39 5.58 -9.39
CA PRO A 175 -4.68 5.29 -8.80
C PRO A 175 -4.68 3.90 -8.17
N HIS A 176 -5.14 3.82 -6.94
CA HIS A 176 -5.16 2.57 -6.18
C HIS A 176 -6.30 2.53 -5.17
N GLY A 177 -6.63 1.34 -4.77
CA GLY A 177 -7.65 1.10 -3.76
C GLY A 177 -7.44 -0.25 -3.08
N VAL A 178 -8.35 -0.60 -2.21
CA VAL A 178 -8.30 -1.88 -1.48
C VAL A 178 -9.66 -2.54 -1.52
N ASP A 179 -9.69 -3.79 -1.97
CA ASP A 179 -10.89 -4.60 -2.03
C ASP A 179 -11.53 -4.81 -0.65
N ILE A 180 -12.80 -5.15 -0.66
CA ILE A 180 -13.59 -5.43 0.54
C ILE A 180 -12.97 -6.59 1.32
N ASN A 181 -12.82 -6.40 2.62
CA ASN A 181 -12.49 -7.49 3.53
C ASN A 181 -13.71 -8.42 3.70
N MET A 182 -13.63 -9.60 3.11
CA MET A 182 -14.69 -10.63 3.14
C MET A 182 -14.45 -11.70 4.22
N ASN A 183 -13.50 -11.50 5.14
CA ASN A 183 -13.30 -12.39 6.26
C ASN A 183 -14.45 -12.27 7.26
N THR A 184 -15.09 -13.37 7.61
CA THR A 184 -16.27 -13.44 8.48
C THR A 184 -15.97 -13.88 9.92
N ASP A 185 -14.70 -14.02 10.28
CA ASP A 185 -14.30 -14.33 11.65
C ASP A 185 -14.79 -13.24 12.62
N LYS A 186 -14.95 -13.57 13.89
CA LYS A 186 -15.43 -12.62 14.90
C LYS A 186 -14.28 -11.86 15.58
N GLY A 187 -14.55 -10.59 15.89
CA GLY A 187 -13.66 -9.73 16.67
C GLY A 187 -12.32 -9.49 15.98
N GLU A 188 -11.24 -9.48 16.73
CA GLU A 188 -9.91 -9.18 16.21
C GLU A 188 -9.42 -10.16 15.13
N LYS A 189 -10.02 -11.36 15.03
CA LYS A 189 -9.61 -12.37 14.06
C LYS A 189 -9.83 -11.91 12.62
N ASN A 190 -10.88 -11.08 12.36
CA ASN A 190 -11.17 -10.56 11.03
C ASN A 190 -10.42 -9.27 10.66
N TRP A 191 -9.62 -8.70 11.57
CA TRP A 191 -8.94 -7.45 11.31
C TRP A 191 -7.76 -7.63 10.36
N ARG A 192 -7.81 -7.02 9.17
CA ARG A 192 -6.62 -6.68 8.41
C ARG A 192 -6.01 -5.43 9.01
N ILE A 193 -4.74 -5.51 9.40
CA ILE A 193 -4.01 -4.38 9.99
C ILE A 193 -2.83 -4.05 9.10
N SER A 194 -2.79 -2.79 8.68
CA SER A 194 -1.73 -2.26 7.83
C SER A 194 -1.31 -0.87 8.28
N VAL A 195 -0.11 -0.48 7.87
CA VAL A 195 0.40 0.88 7.97
C VAL A 195 0.55 1.42 6.57
N SER A 196 -0.07 2.57 6.31
CA SER A 196 0.11 3.31 5.07
C SER A 196 1.02 4.51 5.30
N TYR A 197 1.75 4.91 4.27
CA TYR A 197 2.75 5.96 4.35
C TYR A 197 2.93 6.66 3.02
N ASN A 198 3.36 7.91 3.10
CA ASN A 198 3.72 8.72 1.94
C ASN A 198 5.09 9.35 2.16
N PHE A 199 5.96 9.27 1.15
CA PHE A 199 7.25 9.93 1.11
C PHE A 199 7.20 11.15 0.22
N ILE A 200 7.92 12.18 0.63
CA ILE A 200 8.14 13.42 -0.10
C ILE A 200 9.63 13.62 -0.35
N GLN A 201 9.97 14.40 -1.34
CA GLN A 201 11.32 14.91 -1.53
C GLN A 201 11.47 16.23 -0.75
N ILE A 202 12.60 16.37 -0.01
CA ILE A 202 12.92 17.55 0.82
C ILE A 202 14.28 18.12 0.44
#